data_471df9de847e710ee7ab1db7e79c0b59
#
_entry.id   471df9de847e710ee7ab1db7e79c0b59
#
_cell.length_a   1.000
_cell.length_b   1.000
_cell.length_c   1.000
_cell.angle_alpha   90.00
_cell.angle_beta   90.00
_cell.angle_gamma   90.00
#
_symmetry.space_group_name_H-M   'P 1'
#
loop_
_entity.id
_entity.type
_entity.pdbx_description
1 polymer ?
#
loop_
_entity_poly.entity_id
_entity_poly.type
_entity_poly.pdbx_seq_one_letter_code
_entity_poly.pdbx_strand_id
1 'polypeptide(L)'
;FMIATSRGWAAIGLVGAMLIWGSSFIAFKVALSVYSPLVVVAARMLVASGVFLLLGKLWMNWEYHAGDWKYLLIMALCEPCLYFLLEAWALEFTTASEAGVMVAVLPLLVAILAGVVLGEEIAKFHWIGLGLTIPGIAWLSMAAAPSESAPNPFLGNMLELAAMFTAAVYTVA
;
A
#
# COMPACT_ATOMS: atom_id res chain seq x y z
N PHE A 1 -12.85 12.70 -30.05
CA PHE A 1 -13.25 13.61 -28.95
C PHE A 1 -13.63 12.84 -27.68
N MET A 2 -14.35 11.70 -27.77
CA MET A 2 -14.75 10.88 -26.63
C MET A 2 -13.57 10.25 -25.83
N ILE A 3 -12.46 9.90 -26.48
CA ILE A 3 -11.28 9.27 -25.83
C ILE A 3 -10.52 10.25 -24.95
N ALA A 4 -10.49 11.54 -25.31
CA ALA A 4 -9.79 12.56 -24.52
C ALA A 4 -10.55 12.92 -23.23
N THR A 5 -11.89 12.93 -23.27
CA THR A 5 -12.74 13.14 -22.08
C THR A 5 -12.63 11.98 -21.08
N SER A 6 -12.56 10.73 -21.53
CA SER A 6 -12.40 9.57 -20.65
C SER A 6 -11.05 9.56 -19.91
N ARG A 7 -9.97 9.99 -20.57
CA ARG A 7 -8.63 10.13 -19.94
C ARG A 7 -8.60 11.20 -18.85
N GLY A 8 -9.30 12.32 -19.06
CA GLY A 8 -9.40 13.39 -18.06
C GLY A 8 -10.11 12.92 -16.79
N TRP A 9 -11.26 12.26 -16.92
CA TRP A 9 -11.99 11.71 -15.77
C TRP A 9 -11.22 10.62 -15.04
N ALA A 10 -10.51 9.76 -15.77
CA ALA A 10 -9.64 8.74 -15.17
C ALA A 10 -8.50 9.36 -14.35
N ALA A 11 -7.87 10.42 -14.88
CA ALA A 11 -6.81 11.15 -14.15
C ALA A 11 -7.35 11.83 -12.88
N ILE A 12 -8.51 12.47 -12.94
CA ILE A 12 -9.17 13.08 -11.78
C ILE A 12 -9.50 12.00 -10.74
N GLY A 13 -10.06 10.87 -11.17
CA GLY A 13 -10.36 9.74 -10.29
C GLY A 13 -9.10 9.19 -9.61
N LEU A 14 -8.00 9.05 -10.34
CA LEU A 14 -6.72 8.59 -9.80
C LEU A 14 -6.16 9.57 -8.77
N VAL A 15 -6.15 10.87 -9.07
CA VAL A 15 -5.70 11.90 -8.12
C VAL A 15 -6.57 11.88 -6.86
N GLY A 16 -7.89 11.79 -7.02
CA GLY A 16 -8.82 11.66 -5.89
C GLY A 16 -8.54 10.42 -5.03
N ALA A 17 -8.31 9.26 -5.65
CA ALA A 17 -7.94 8.03 -4.95
C ALA A 17 -6.62 8.17 -4.17
N MET A 18 -5.60 8.81 -4.77
CA MET A 18 -4.32 9.07 -4.10
C MET A 18 -4.46 10.04 -2.92
N LEU A 19 -5.29 11.07 -3.03
CA LEU A 19 -5.57 11.99 -1.92
C LEU A 19 -6.29 11.28 -0.77
N ILE A 20 -7.28 10.44 -1.07
CA ILE A 20 -7.99 9.63 -0.07
C ILE A 20 -7.02 8.65 0.59
N TRP A 21 -6.20 7.95 -0.19
CA TRP A 21 -5.21 7.02 0.35
C TRP A 21 -4.18 7.73 1.24
N GLY A 22 -3.58 8.83 0.76
CA GLY A 22 -2.63 9.61 1.56
C GLY A 22 -3.24 10.16 2.86
N SER A 23 -4.49 10.64 2.83
CA SER A 23 -5.19 11.11 4.03
C SER A 23 -5.52 9.97 5.02
N SER A 24 -5.63 8.73 4.54
CA SER A 24 -5.92 7.57 5.38
C SER A 24 -4.81 7.30 6.40
N PHE A 25 -3.55 7.59 6.12
CA PHE A 25 -2.43 7.47 7.07
C PHE A 25 -2.62 8.35 8.30
N ILE A 26 -3.12 9.59 8.11
CA ILE A 26 -3.41 10.51 9.22
C ILE A 26 -4.56 9.97 10.05
N ALA A 27 -5.65 9.56 9.41
CA ALA A 27 -6.81 9.00 10.10
C ALA A 27 -6.45 7.72 10.86
N PHE A 28 -5.62 6.88 10.27
CA PHE A 28 -5.14 5.65 10.87
C PHE A 28 -4.26 5.93 12.09
N LYS A 29 -3.32 6.89 12.00
CA LYS A 29 -2.48 7.33 13.12
C LYS A 29 -3.31 7.87 14.28
N VAL A 30 -4.36 8.65 14.00
CA VAL A 30 -5.31 9.14 15.02
C VAL A 30 -6.05 7.97 15.66
N ALA A 31 -6.52 6.98 14.90
CA ALA A 31 -7.19 5.82 15.46
C ALA A 31 -6.26 5.00 16.38
N LEU A 32 -4.99 4.84 15.99
CA LEU A 32 -3.97 4.13 16.77
C LEU A 32 -3.60 4.83 18.09
N SER A 33 -3.88 6.12 18.24
CA SER A 33 -3.69 6.80 19.52
C SER A 33 -4.68 6.37 20.60
N VAL A 34 -5.78 5.71 20.22
CA VAL A 34 -6.86 5.28 21.14
C VAL A 34 -7.02 3.76 21.14
N TYR A 35 -6.84 3.11 19.99
CA TYR A 35 -7.10 1.68 19.82
C TYR A 35 -5.83 0.94 19.41
N SER A 36 -5.74 -0.34 19.78
CA SER A 36 -4.62 -1.18 19.35
C SER A 36 -4.65 -1.44 17.84
N PRO A 37 -3.50 -1.70 17.17
CA PRO A 37 -3.39 -1.98 15.74
C PRO A 37 -4.37 -3.04 15.25
N LEU A 38 -4.50 -4.15 15.97
CA LEU A 38 -5.42 -5.23 15.61
C LEU A 38 -6.88 -4.80 15.59
N VAL A 39 -7.31 -3.98 16.54
CA VAL A 39 -8.68 -3.46 16.59
C VAL A 39 -8.96 -2.52 15.42
N VAL A 40 -8.02 -1.63 15.11
CA VAL A 40 -8.17 -0.68 13.98
C VAL A 40 -8.22 -1.43 12.66
N VAL A 41 -7.32 -2.39 12.45
CA VAL A 41 -7.31 -3.22 11.23
C VAL A 41 -8.60 -4.05 11.13
N ALA A 42 -9.03 -4.71 12.21
CA ALA A 42 -10.26 -5.51 12.20
C ALA A 42 -11.50 -4.64 11.90
N ALA A 43 -11.62 -3.48 12.52
CA ALA A 43 -12.72 -2.54 12.25
C ALA A 43 -12.72 -2.08 10.79
N ARG A 44 -11.56 -1.72 10.23
CA ARG A 44 -11.38 -1.34 8.82
C ARG A 44 -11.83 -2.46 7.88
N MET A 45 -11.41 -3.70 8.16
CA MET A 45 -11.79 -4.87 7.37
C MET A 45 -13.28 -5.17 7.43
N LEU A 46 -13.89 -5.08 8.61
CA LEU A 46 -15.33 -5.30 8.78
C LEU A 46 -16.16 -4.27 8.00
N VAL A 47 -15.80 -2.99 8.10
CA VAL A 47 -16.48 -1.92 7.36
C VAL A 47 -16.32 -2.12 5.85
N ALA A 48 -15.10 -2.36 5.37
CA ALA A 48 -14.82 -2.59 3.95
C ALA A 48 -15.60 -3.81 3.43
N SER A 49 -15.54 -4.93 4.15
CA SER A 49 -16.28 -6.15 3.78
C SER A 49 -17.79 -5.91 3.75
N GLY A 50 -18.33 -5.16 4.72
CA GLY A 50 -19.74 -4.78 4.73
C GLY A 50 -20.14 -3.97 3.50
N VAL A 51 -19.33 -2.98 3.13
CA VAL A 51 -19.57 -2.18 1.91
C VAL A 51 -19.50 -3.05 0.66
N PHE A 52 -18.49 -3.92 0.54
CA PHE A 52 -18.38 -4.82 -0.62
C PHE A 52 -19.53 -5.81 -0.70
N LEU A 53 -20.01 -6.36 0.42
CA LEU A 53 -21.18 -7.25 0.43
C LEU A 53 -22.46 -6.54 -0.02
N LEU A 54 -22.64 -5.27 0.38
CA LEU A 54 -23.80 -4.47 -0.02
C LEU A 54 -23.75 -4.09 -1.51
N LEU A 55 -22.58 -3.75 -2.02
CA LEU A 55 -22.37 -3.28 -3.39
C LEU A 55 -22.00 -4.41 -4.36
N GLY A 56 -21.59 -5.57 -3.86
CA GLY A 56 -21.03 -6.67 -4.65
C GLY A 56 -21.95 -7.16 -5.78
N LYS A 57 -23.26 -7.18 -5.53
CA LYS A 57 -24.25 -7.56 -6.55
C LYS A 57 -24.24 -6.64 -7.79
N LEU A 58 -23.72 -5.41 -7.68
CA LEU A 58 -23.66 -4.45 -8.79
C LEU A 58 -22.47 -4.67 -9.73
N TRP A 59 -21.44 -5.40 -9.25
CA TRP A 59 -20.14 -5.51 -9.92
C TRP A 59 -19.72 -6.94 -10.25
N MET A 60 -20.45 -7.97 -9.77
CA MET A 60 -20.03 -9.37 -9.86
C MET A 60 -20.54 -10.05 -11.15
N ASN A 61 -19.75 -9.95 -12.21
CA ASN A 61 -19.70 -10.94 -13.28
C ASN A 61 -18.41 -11.76 -13.08
N TRP A 62 -18.46 -12.77 -12.21
CA TRP A 62 -17.29 -13.59 -11.90
C TRP A 62 -17.28 -14.85 -12.74
N GLU A 63 -16.23 -15.00 -13.55
CA GLU A 63 -15.87 -16.28 -14.16
C GLU A 63 -14.75 -16.90 -13.33
N TYR A 64 -15.07 -17.90 -12.51
CA TYR A 64 -14.10 -18.61 -11.70
C TYR A 64 -13.50 -19.78 -12.47
N HIS A 65 -12.17 -19.86 -12.58
CA HIS A 65 -11.47 -20.99 -13.17
C HIS A 65 -10.83 -21.88 -12.09
N ALA A 66 -10.78 -23.19 -12.35
CA ALA A 66 -10.19 -24.14 -11.43
C ALA A 66 -8.67 -23.84 -11.28
N GLY A 67 -8.25 -23.42 -10.09
CA GLY A 67 -6.85 -23.03 -9.81
C GLY A 67 -6.67 -21.59 -9.33
N ASP A 68 -7.64 -20.71 -9.60
CA ASP A 68 -7.59 -19.28 -9.22
C ASP A 68 -7.50 -19.09 -7.69
N TRP A 69 -7.97 -20.06 -6.91
CA TRP A 69 -7.92 -20.01 -5.45
C TRP A 69 -6.52 -19.80 -4.89
N LYS A 70 -5.47 -20.26 -5.60
CA LYS A 70 -4.07 -20.11 -5.17
C LYS A 70 -3.64 -18.64 -5.21
N TYR A 71 -3.97 -17.96 -6.31
CA TYR A 71 -3.71 -16.54 -6.47
C TYR A 71 -4.56 -15.71 -5.51
N LEU A 72 -5.84 -16.03 -5.37
CA LEU A 72 -6.73 -15.38 -4.41
C LEU A 72 -6.23 -15.55 -2.96
N LEU A 73 -5.67 -16.70 -2.61
CA LEU A 73 -5.09 -16.94 -1.29
C LEU A 73 -3.84 -16.07 -1.07
N ILE A 74 -2.93 -16.04 -2.04
CA ILE A 74 -1.72 -15.19 -1.96
C ILE A 74 -2.13 -13.73 -1.84
N MET A 75 -3.06 -13.26 -2.70
CA MET A 75 -3.57 -11.90 -2.66
C MET A 75 -4.20 -11.57 -1.31
N ALA A 76 -5.07 -12.43 -0.77
CA ALA A 76 -5.71 -12.22 0.52
C ALA A 76 -4.73 -12.24 1.71
N LEU A 77 -3.66 -13.03 1.64
CA LEU A 77 -2.61 -13.04 2.66
C LEU A 77 -1.73 -11.80 2.58
N CYS A 78 -1.34 -11.40 1.36
CA CYS A 78 -0.50 -10.21 1.16
C CYS A 78 -1.29 -8.93 1.47
N GLU A 79 -2.47 -8.78 0.90
CA GLU A 79 -3.38 -7.66 1.12
C GLU A 79 -4.83 -8.20 1.15
N PRO A 80 -5.55 -8.06 2.24
CA PRO A 80 -5.39 -7.09 3.33
C PRO A 80 -4.63 -7.59 4.58
N CYS A 81 -4.25 -8.86 4.70
CA CYS A 81 -3.75 -9.37 5.98
C CYS A 81 -2.39 -8.78 6.37
N LEU A 82 -1.32 -9.17 5.66
CA LEU A 82 0.05 -8.76 6.06
C LEU A 82 0.28 -7.26 5.89
N TYR A 83 -0.17 -6.69 4.78
CA TYR A 83 0.00 -5.27 4.51
C TYR A 83 -0.56 -4.39 5.63
N PHE A 84 -1.85 -4.54 5.95
CA PHE A 84 -2.48 -3.67 6.95
C PHE A 84 -2.00 -3.91 8.37
N LEU A 85 -1.54 -5.10 8.71
CA LEU A 85 -0.92 -5.37 10.00
C LEU A 85 0.45 -4.69 10.10
N LEU A 86 1.28 -4.80 9.06
CA LEU A 86 2.59 -4.16 9.03
C LEU A 86 2.47 -2.63 9.01
N GLU A 87 1.55 -2.06 8.20
CA GLU A 87 1.23 -0.64 8.17
C GLU A 87 0.78 -0.13 9.54
N ALA A 88 -0.12 -0.87 10.21
CA ALA A 88 -0.61 -0.49 11.53
C ALA A 88 0.51 -0.45 12.57
N TRP A 89 1.36 -1.47 12.60
CA TRP A 89 2.54 -1.47 13.48
C TRP A 89 3.58 -0.43 13.06
N ALA A 90 3.79 -0.22 11.76
CA ALA A 90 4.68 0.84 11.29
C ALA A 90 4.27 2.20 11.86
N LEU A 91 2.98 2.52 11.77
CA LEU A 91 2.43 3.77 12.26
C LEU A 91 2.45 3.93 13.78
N GLU A 92 2.62 2.86 14.57
CA GLU A 92 2.92 3.01 16.00
C GLU A 92 4.32 3.62 16.23
N PHE A 93 5.29 3.30 15.37
CA PHE A 93 6.69 3.64 15.55
C PHE A 93 7.18 4.82 14.71
N THR A 94 6.48 5.17 13.61
CA THR A 94 6.84 6.27 12.70
C THR A 94 5.71 7.28 12.55
N THR A 95 5.97 8.40 11.88
CA THR A 95 4.94 9.41 11.58
C THR A 95 4.15 9.05 10.32
N ALA A 96 2.91 9.56 10.21
CA ALA A 96 2.10 9.40 9.00
C ALA A 96 2.79 10.01 7.76
N SER A 97 3.58 11.07 7.93
CA SER A 97 4.35 11.69 6.84
C SER A 97 5.48 10.80 6.35
N GLU A 98 6.23 10.18 7.26
CA GLU A 98 7.31 9.25 6.91
C GLU A 98 6.76 8.00 6.24
N ALA A 99 5.70 7.39 6.80
CA ALA A 99 5.01 6.27 6.19
C ALA A 99 4.53 6.61 4.77
N GLY A 100 3.90 7.78 4.57
CA GLY A 100 3.47 8.24 3.26
C GLY A 100 4.61 8.42 2.24
N VAL A 101 5.82 8.81 2.68
CA VAL A 101 7.00 8.87 1.80
C VAL A 101 7.48 7.46 1.44
N MET A 102 7.41 6.50 2.38
CA MET A 102 7.81 5.12 2.13
C MET A 102 6.94 4.45 1.04
N VAL A 103 5.68 4.84 0.89
CA VAL A 103 4.79 4.35 -0.20
C VAL A 103 5.36 4.62 -1.59
N ALA A 104 6.18 5.66 -1.77
CA ALA A 104 6.80 5.97 -3.05
C ALA A 104 7.73 4.84 -3.58
N VAL A 105 8.13 3.89 -2.74
CA VAL A 105 8.91 2.72 -3.17
C VAL A 105 8.06 1.67 -3.88
N LEU A 106 6.74 1.65 -3.68
CA LEU A 106 5.85 0.61 -4.18
C LEU A 106 5.97 0.39 -5.71
N PRO A 107 5.92 1.41 -6.58
CA PRO A 107 6.05 1.21 -8.02
C PRO A 107 7.39 0.56 -8.42
N LEU A 108 8.46 0.82 -7.68
CA LEU A 108 9.77 0.24 -7.92
C LEU A 108 9.81 -1.24 -7.53
N LEU A 109 9.23 -1.58 -6.37
CA LEU A 109 9.12 -2.97 -5.93
C LEU A 109 8.26 -3.79 -6.90
N VAL A 110 7.15 -3.22 -7.37
CA VAL A 110 6.29 -3.85 -8.39
C VAL A 110 7.08 -4.09 -9.68
N ALA A 111 7.82 -3.09 -10.19
CA ALA A 111 8.61 -3.23 -11.40
C ALA A 111 9.70 -4.32 -11.27
N ILE A 112 10.39 -4.39 -10.13
CA ILE A 112 11.41 -5.41 -9.87
C ILE A 112 10.77 -6.80 -9.81
N LEU A 113 9.67 -6.95 -9.06
CA LEU A 113 8.98 -8.24 -8.94
C LEU A 113 8.38 -8.69 -10.26
N ALA A 114 7.76 -7.80 -11.04
CA ALA A 114 7.25 -8.11 -12.38
C ALA A 114 8.38 -8.55 -13.32
N GLY A 115 9.54 -7.88 -13.27
CA GLY A 115 10.71 -8.29 -14.01
C GLY A 115 11.24 -9.69 -13.66
N VAL A 116 11.24 -10.02 -12.34
CA VAL A 116 11.74 -11.32 -11.86
C VAL A 116 10.72 -12.44 -12.05
N VAL A 117 9.44 -12.19 -11.79
CA VAL A 117 8.38 -13.23 -11.78
C VAL A 117 7.77 -13.41 -13.16
N LEU A 118 7.48 -12.31 -13.86
CA LEU A 118 6.80 -12.32 -15.16
C LEU A 118 7.78 -12.21 -16.35
N GLY A 119 9.06 -11.94 -16.08
CA GLY A 119 10.06 -11.74 -17.14
C GLY A 119 9.90 -10.43 -17.91
N GLU A 120 9.21 -9.45 -17.33
CA GLU A 120 9.02 -8.16 -17.97
C GLU A 120 10.33 -7.35 -18.03
N GLU A 121 10.54 -6.62 -19.13
CA GLU A 121 11.69 -5.74 -19.25
C GLU A 121 11.54 -4.50 -18.38
N ILE A 122 12.44 -4.34 -17.41
CA ILE A 122 12.47 -3.16 -16.54
C ILE A 122 13.05 -1.99 -17.34
N ALA A 123 12.23 -0.99 -17.62
CA ALA A 123 12.68 0.20 -18.34
C ALA A 123 13.79 0.94 -17.56
N LYS A 124 14.76 1.53 -18.31
CA LYS A 124 15.93 2.21 -17.73
C LYS A 124 15.58 3.28 -16.71
N PHE A 125 14.43 3.95 -16.86
CA PHE A 125 13.93 4.95 -15.90
C PHE A 125 13.61 4.37 -14.52
N HIS A 126 13.20 3.11 -14.43
CA HIS A 126 12.99 2.46 -13.14
C HIS A 126 14.29 2.29 -12.36
N TRP A 127 15.40 1.98 -13.04
CA TRP A 127 16.73 1.92 -12.40
C TRP A 127 17.21 3.28 -11.89
N ILE A 128 16.92 4.35 -12.64
CA ILE A 128 17.20 5.72 -12.17
C ILE A 128 16.33 6.04 -10.95
N GLY A 129 15.03 5.72 -11.00
CA GLY A 129 14.11 5.87 -9.87
C GLY A 129 14.60 5.11 -8.63
N LEU A 130 15.01 3.86 -8.78
CA LEU A 130 15.58 3.04 -7.70
C LEU A 130 16.83 3.70 -7.09
N GLY A 131 17.75 4.17 -7.95
CA GLY A 131 18.97 4.84 -7.53
C GLY A 131 18.76 6.15 -6.76
N LEU A 132 17.61 6.81 -6.95
CA LEU A 132 17.23 8.01 -6.20
C LEU A 132 16.39 7.67 -4.95
N THR A 133 15.51 6.70 -5.04
CA THR A 133 14.57 6.35 -3.97
C THR A 133 15.29 5.67 -2.80
N ILE A 134 16.21 4.73 -3.05
CA ILE A 134 16.93 4.01 -1.98
C ILE A 134 17.72 4.96 -1.09
N PRO A 135 18.59 5.85 -1.62
CA PRO A 135 19.28 6.82 -0.80
C PRO A 135 18.34 7.79 -0.08
N GLY A 136 17.24 8.20 -0.71
CA GLY A 136 16.24 9.07 -0.10
C GLY A 136 15.57 8.44 1.11
N ILE A 137 15.15 7.19 1.00
CA ILE A 137 14.54 6.42 2.09
C ILE A 137 15.57 6.16 3.21
N ALA A 138 16.79 5.78 2.85
CA ALA A 138 17.86 5.57 3.82
C ALA A 138 18.15 6.86 4.60
N TRP A 139 18.27 7.97 3.91
CA TRP A 139 18.46 9.29 4.53
C TRP A 139 17.31 9.66 5.46
N LEU A 140 16.07 9.54 5.00
CA LEU A 140 14.87 9.79 5.81
C LEU A 140 14.87 8.96 7.08
N SER A 141 15.10 7.64 6.96
CA SER A 141 15.06 6.71 8.10
C SER A 141 16.20 6.94 9.10
N MET A 142 17.37 7.40 8.62
CA MET A 142 18.52 7.70 9.49
C MET A 142 18.41 9.09 10.13
N ALA A 143 17.79 10.05 9.47
CA ALA A 143 17.61 11.42 9.96
C ALA A 143 16.40 11.57 10.89
N ALA A 144 15.47 10.63 10.88
CA ALA A 144 14.28 10.66 11.71
C ALA A 144 14.64 10.55 13.20
N ALA A 145 14.21 11.54 13.97
CA ALA A 145 14.45 11.58 15.41
C ALA A 145 13.23 11.00 16.16
N PRO A 146 13.46 10.22 17.23
CA PRO A 146 12.37 9.74 18.08
C PRO A 146 11.56 10.90 18.68
N SER A 147 10.24 10.70 18.74
CA SER A 147 9.29 11.63 19.35
C SER A 147 8.18 10.86 20.08
N GLU A 148 7.34 11.55 20.84
CA GLU A 148 6.20 10.89 21.53
C GLU A 148 5.27 10.17 20.53
N SER A 149 5.08 10.74 19.34
CA SER A 149 4.24 10.13 18.29
C SER A 149 4.99 9.16 17.38
N ALA A 150 6.30 9.07 17.47
CA ALA A 150 7.16 8.21 16.67
C ALA A 150 8.37 7.73 17.52
N PRO A 151 8.15 6.77 18.43
CA PRO A 151 9.17 6.36 19.40
C PRO A 151 10.38 5.66 18.77
N ASN A 152 10.20 5.03 17.62
CA ASN A 152 11.30 4.39 16.89
C ASN A 152 11.04 4.48 15.36
N PRO A 153 11.32 5.65 14.75
CA PRO A 153 11.03 5.87 13.33
C PRO A 153 11.74 4.88 12.40
N PHE A 154 12.95 4.47 12.74
CA PHE A 154 13.70 3.49 11.93
C PHE A 154 12.95 2.15 11.86
N LEU A 155 12.48 1.62 12.99
CA LEU A 155 11.68 0.39 13.03
C LEU A 155 10.37 0.57 12.25
N GLY A 156 9.68 1.69 12.47
CA GLY A 156 8.43 2.00 11.76
C GLY A 156 8.63 2.04 10.25
N ASN A 157 9.69 2.71 9.77
CA ASN A 157 10.00 2.79 8.35
C ASN A 157 10.37 1.43 7.75
N MET A 158 11.03 0.54 8.50
CA MET A 158 11.31 -0.83 8.04
C MET A 158 10.06 -1.69 7.97
N LEU A 159 9.13 -1.54 8.91
CA LEU A 159 7.83 -2.22 8.87
C LEU A 159 6.99 -1.73 7.68
N GLU A 160 7.00 -0.41 7.41
CA GLU A 160 6.31 0.16 6.24
C GLU A 160 6.91 -0.35 4.92
N LEU A 161 8.24 -0.44 4.84
CA LEU A 161 8.91 -1.03 3.68
C LEU A 161 8.50 -2.51 3.47
N ALA A 162 8.38 -3.27 4.55
CA ALA A 162 7.88 -4.64 4.50
C ALA A 162 6.41 -4.68 4.05
N ALA A 163 5.57 -3.74 4.48
CA ALA A 163 4.20 -3.59 3.99
C ALA A 163 4.17 -3.31 2.48
N MET A 164 5.01 -2.40 1.99
CA MET A 164 5.13 -2.13 0.55
C MET A 164 5.57 -3.35 -0.24
N PHE A 165 6.44 -4.19 0.31
CA PHE A 165 6.83 -5.45 -0.34
C PHE A 165 5.63 -6.42 -0.46
N THR A 166 4.81 -6.55 0.58
CA THR A 166 3.60 -7.39 0.49
C THR A 166 2.59 -6.85 -0.51
N ALA A 167 2.41 -5.53 -0.58
CA ALA A 167 1.57 -4.88 -1.59
C ALA A 167 2.10 -5.09 -3.01
N ALA A 168 3.42 -5.08 -3.20
CA ALA A 168 4.03 -5.37 -4.50
C ALA A 168 3.82 -6.83 -4.92
N VAL A 169 3.92 -7.79 -3.98
CA VAL A 169 3.59 -9.22 -4.25
C VAL A 169 2.12 -9.36 -4.63
N TYR A 170 1.21 -8.71 -3.91
CA TYR A 170 -0.22 -8.67 -4.24
C TYR A 170 -0.46 -8.15 -5.66
N THR A 171 0.25 -7.09 -6.05
CA THR A 171 0.06 -6.44 -7.36
C THR A 171 0.53 -7.31 -8.52
N VAL A 172 1.54 -8.17 -8.29
CA VAL A 172 2.15 -9.03 -9.33
C VAL A 172 1.51 -10.41 -9.40
N ALA A 173 0.81 -10.85 -8.34
CA ALA A 173 0.14 -12.15 -8.26
C ALA A 173 -1.13 -12.21 -9.08
#